data_558c1e82b85e75af08908603750b9841
#
_entry.id   558c1e82b85e75af08908603750b9841
#
_cell.length_a   1.000
_cell.length_b   1.000
_cell.length_c   1.000
_cell.angle_alpha   90.00
_cell.angle_beta   90.00
_cell.angle_gamma   90.00
#
_symmetry.space_group_name_H-M   'P 1'
#
loop_
_entity.id
_entity.type
_entity.pdbx_description
1 polymer ?
#
loop_
_entity_poly.entity_id
_entity_poly.type
_entity_poly.pdbx_seq_one_letter_code
_entity_poly.pdbx_strand_id
1 'polypeptide(L)'
;MNVTYMDALNRRESSDEERCARFILAHAILLSFPGVPAIYIQSILGSRNDYAGVEKLGYNRAINRKKYYSEEITTELNNKTTLRHAVYHELSRLIKIRRSHN
;
A
#
# COMPACT_ATOMS: atom_id res chain seq x y z
N MET A 1 -1.35 -5.41 -17.30
CA MET A 1 -2.51 -4.92 -16.53
C MET A 1 -2.04 -3.91 -15.49
N ASN A 2 -2.68 -2.75 -15.46
CA ASN A 2 -2.32 -1.71 -14.50
C ASN A 2 -3.28 -1.73 -13.30
N VAL A 3 -2.71 -1.94 -12.11
CA VAL A 3 -3.46 -2.08 -10.87
C VAL A 3 -2.51 -1.77 -9.70
N THR A 4 -3.05 -1.25 -8.59
CA THR A 4 -2.25 -1.14 -7.38
C THR A 4 -2.10 -2.52 -6.73
N TYR A 5 -1.03 -2.71 -5.98
CA TYR A 5 -0.81 -3.96 -5.26
C TYR A 5 -1.96 -4.27 -4.30
N MET A 6 -2.44 -3.24 -3.61
CA MET A 6 -3.57 -3.36 -2.67
C MET A 6 -4.82 -3.94 -3.35
N ASP A 7 -5.20 -3.38 -4.50
CA ASP A 7 -6.41 -3.84 -5.18
C ASP A 7 -6.23 -5.16 -5.93
N ALA A 8 -4.99 -5.50 -6.31
CA ALA A 8 -4.70 -6.79 -6.91
C ALA A 8 -4.91 -7.96 -5.95
N LEU A 9 -4.70 -7.74 -4.65
CA LEU A 9 -4.80 -8.76 -3.62
C LEU A 9 -6.20 -8.92 -3.04
N ASN A 10 -7.11 -8.00 -3.32
CA ASN A 10 -8.38 -7.92 -2.64
C ASN A 10 -9.56 -7.89 -3.61
N ARG A 11 -10.74 -8.21 -3.08
CA ARG A 11 -12.01 -8.08 -3.80
C ARG A 11 -12.57 -6.67 -3.54
N ARG A 12 -13.51 -6.25 -4.39
CA ARG A 12 -14.18 -4.96 -4.21
C ARG A 12 -14.84 -4.83 -2.86
N GLU A 13 -15.48 -5.89 -2.42
CA GLU A 13 -16.25 -5.95 -1.18
C GLU A 13 -15.41 -6.26 0.07
N SER A 14 -14.09 -6.42 -0.07
CA SER A 14 -13.21 -6.70 1.08
C SER A 14 -13.24 -5.55 2.09
N SER A 15 -13.27 -5.88 3.37
CA SER A 15 -13.16 -4.89 4.44
C SER A 15 -11.74 -4.33 4.52
N ASP A 16 -11.57 -3.21 5.21
CA ASP A 16 -10.22 -2.65 5.42
C ASP A 16 -9.35 -3.60 6.24
N GLU A 17 -9.92 -4.33 7.17
CA GLU A 17 -9.18 -5.33 7.95
C GLU A 17 -8.65 -6.45 7.06
N GLU A 18 -9.49 -6.96 6.15
CA GLU A 18 -9.07 -7.98 5.19
C GLU A 18 -8.03 -7.45 4.22
N ARG A 19 -8.19 -6.21 3.75
CA ARG A 19 -7.23 -5.56 2.85
C ARG A 19 -5.88 -5.44 3.50
N CYS A 20 -5.84 -4.97 4.73
CA CYS A 20 -4.60 -4.82 5.47
C CYS A 20 -3.94 -6.18 5.71
N ALA A 21 -4.71 -7.18 6.18
CA ALA A 21 -4.18 -8.50 6.48
C ALA A 21 -3.54 -9.17 5.27
N ARG A 22 -4.21 -9.15 4.11
CA ARG A 22 -3.69 -9.74 2.88
C ARG A 22 -2.47 -9.01 2.36
N PHE A 23 -2.51 -7.69 2.42
CA PHE A 23 -1.40 -6.85 1.97
C PHE A 23 -0.14 -7.09 2.82
N ILE A 24 -0.30 -7.15 4.12
CA ILE A 24 0.81 -7.38 5.05
C ILE A 24 1.35 -8.80 4.90
N LEU A 25 0.49 -9.80 4.71
CA LEU A 25 0.93 -11.17 4.45
C LEU A 25 1.81 -11.25 3.19
N ALA A 26 1.38 -10.61 2.10
CA ALA A 26 2.14 -10.61 0.86
C ALA A 26 3.51 -9.95 1.05
N HIS A 27 3.57 -8.85 1.80
CA HIS A 27 4.83 -8.15 2.07
C HIS A 27 5.70 -8.91 3.07
N ALA A 28 5.11 -9.67 4.00
CA ALA A 28 5.86 -10.54 4.90
C ALA A 28 6.58 -11.63 4.09
N ILE A 29 5.94 -12.19 3.08
CA ILE A 29 6.56 -13.16 2.17
C ILE A 29 7.72 -12.52 1.42
N LEU A 30 7.49 -11.33 0.83
CA LEU A 30 8.54 -10.58 0.13
C LEU A 30 9.75 -10.33 1.02
N LEU A 31 9.54 -9.88 2.24
CA LEU A 31 10.59 -9.51 3.17
C LEU A 31 11.28 -10.72 3.82
N SER A 32 10.74 -11.93 3.64
CA SER A 32 11.36 -13.16 4.14
C SER A 32 12.41 -13.73 3.19
N PHE A 33 12.45 -13.30 1.94
CA PHE A 33 13.43 -13.76 0.97
C PHE A 33 14.77 -13.04 1.15
N PRO A 34 15.91 -13.72 0.90
CA PRO A 34 17.21 -13.06 0.94
C PRO A 34 17.38 -12.07 -0.22
N GLY A 35 18.23 -11.08 -0.02
CA GLY A 35 18.50 -10.05 -1.02
C GLY A 35 18.05 -8.68 -0.56
N VAL A 36 18.03 -7.72 -1.47
CA VAL A 36 17.62 -6.34 -1.19
C VAL A 36 16.17 -6.15 -1.67
N PRO A 37 15.20 -6.04 -0.76
CA PRO A 37 13.82 -5.82 -1.17
C PRO A 37 13.61 -4.38 -1.65
N ALA A 38 12.69 -4.22 -2.61
CA ALA A 38 12.27 -2.92 -3.09
C ALA A 38 10.75 -2.80 -2.93
N ILE A 39 10.29 -1.72 -2.33
CA ILE A 39 8.87 -1.48 -2.10
C ILE A 39 8.52 -0.13 -2.70
N TYR A 40 7.51 -0.14 -3.59
CA TYR A 40 7.02 1.08 -4.22
C TYR A 40 6.34 1.98 -3.18
N ILE A 41 6.55 3.31 -3.30
CA ILE A 41 6.01 4.28 -2.34
C ILE A 41 4.48 4.17 -2.20
N GLN A 42 3.75 3.93 -3.28
CA GLN A 42 2.30 3.77 -3.22
C GLN A 42 1.90 2.52 -2.42
N SER A 43 2.75 1.49 -2.40
CA SER A 43 2.51 0.30 -1.58
C SER A 43 2.69 0.61 -0.10
N ILE A 44 3.72 1.37 0.27
CA ILE A 44 3.94 1.79 1.67
C ILE A 44 2.73 2.57 2.19
N LEU A 45 2.12 3.38 1.32
CA LEU A 45 0.95 4.17 1.66
C LEU A 45 -0.36 3.37 1.58
N GLY A 46 -0.31 2.12 1.12
CA GLY A 46 -1.49 1.28 0.98
C GLY A 46 -2.49 1.82 -0.02
N SER A 47 -2.00 2.46 -1.08
CA SER A 47 -2.87 3.14 -2.05
C SER A 47 -3.70 2.17 -2.86
N ARG A 48 -4.95 2.55 -3.12
CA ARG A 48 -5.87 1.81 -3.96
C ARG A 48 -5.88 2.39 -5.38
N ASN A 49 -6.56 1.70 -6.29
CA ASN A 49 -6.69 2.14 -7.68
C ASN A 49 -7.29 3.54 -7.77
N ASP A 50 -6.66 4.40 -8.57
CA ASP A 50 -7.13 5.76 -8.83
C ASP A 50 -7.91 5.81 -10.14
N TYR A 51 -9.15 5.37 -10.08
CA TYR A 51 -10.04 5.37 -11.26
C TYR A 51 -10.33 6.78 -11.78
N ALA A 52 -10.46 7.75 -10.87
CA ALA A 52 -10.66 9.15 -11.25
C ALA A 52 -9.45 9.69 -12.02
N GLY A 53 -8.24 9.31 -11.61
CA GLY A 53 -7.01 9.71 -12.31
C GLY A 53 -6.92 9.14 -13.71
N VAL A 54 -7.32 7.87 -13.90
CA VAL A 54 -7.36 7.25 -15.23
C VAL A 54 -8.33 7.98 -16.14
N GLU A 55 -9.52 8.30 -15.64
CA GLU A 55 -10.55 9.02 -16.39
C GLU A 55 -10.08 10.44 -16.75
N LYS A 56 -9.48 11.15 -15.80
CA LYS A 56 -9.01 12.53 -15.97
C LYS A 56 -7.81 12.63 -16.93
N LEU A 57 -6.85 11.75 -16.80
CA LEU A 57 -5.59 11.81 -17.54
C LEU A 57 -5.59 11.00 -18.84
N GLY A 58 -6.55 10.08 -18.99
CA GLY A 58 -6.76 9.34 -20.21
C GLY A 58 -5.75 8.22 -20.48
N TYR A 59 -4.93 7.82 -19.49
CA TYR A 59 -4.02 6.68 -19.67
C TYR A 59 -4.06 5.75 -18.45
N ASN A 60 -3.88 4.44 -18.71
CA ASN A 60 -4.09 3.41 -17.72
C ASN A 60 -3.09 3.42 -16.55
N ARG A 61 -1.87 3.89 -16.79
CA ARG A 61 -0.84 3.95 -15.74
C ARG A 61 -1.21 4.87 -14.58
N ALA A 62 -2.10 5.83 -14.80
CA ALA A 62 -2.54 6.74 -13.75
C ALA A 62 -3.20 6.00 -12.58
N ILE A 63 -3.69 4.77 -12.79
CA ILE A 63 -4.41 4.00 -11.78
C ILE A 63 -3.58 3.73 -10.51
N ASN A 64 -2.25 3.66 -10.64
CA ASN A 64 -1.34 3.44 -9.51
C ASN A 64 -0.32 4.55 -9.34
N ARG A 65 -0.62 5.74 -9.83
CA ARG A 65 0.28 6.90 -9.78
C ARG A 65 -0.40 8.15 -9.26
N LYS A 66 -1.35 7.99 -8.36
CA LYS A 66 -2.05 9.13 -7.78
C LYS A 66 -1.07 10.05 -7.07
N LYS A 67 -1.22 11.35 -7.30
CA LYS A 67 -0.47 12.38 -6.58
C LYS A 67 -1.26 12.82 -5.36
N TYR A 68 -0.56 13.03 -4.26
CA TYR A 68 -1.18 13.43 -3.00
C TYR A 68 -0.57 14.73 -2.51
N TYR A 69 -1.37 15.50 -1.78
CA TYR A 69 -0.83 16.59 -0.98
C TYR A 69 -0.29 16.03 0.33
N SER A 70 0.85 16.57 0.80
CA SER A 70 1.49 16.07 2.02
C SER A 70 0.58 16.17 3.25
N GLU A 71 -0.28 17.20 3.30
CA GLU A 71 -1.23 17.39 4.39
C GLU A 71 -2.26 16.25 4.46
N GLU A 72 -2.78 15.81 3.30
CA GLU A 72 -3.69 14.67 3.22
C GLU A 72 -3.05 13.41 3.78
N ILE A 73 -1.82 13.12 3.34
CA ILE A 73 -1.10 11.93 3.76
C ILE A 73 -0.84 11.98 5.26
N THR A 74 -0.37 13.10 5.77
CA THR A 74 -0.11 13.27 7.20
C THR A 74 -1.36 13.07 8.04
N THR A 75 -2.48 13.64 7.61
CA THR A 75 -3.76 13.51 8.30
C THR A 75 -4.21 12.05 8.36
N GLU A 76 -4.15 11.34 7.23
CA GLU A 76 -4.55 9.94 7.17
C GLU A 76 -3.62 9.03 7.98
N LEU A 77 -2.31 9.28 7.93
CA LEU A 77 -1.34 8.48 8.68
C LEU A 77 -1.51 8.64 10.19
N ASN A 78 -1.97 9.80 10.64
CA ASN A 78 -2.21 10.06 12.06
C ASN A 78 -3.59 9.59 12.53
N ASN A 79 -4.49 9.22 11.62
CA ASN A 79 -5.82 8.75 11.96
C ASN A 79 -5.81 7.22 12.05
N LYS A 80 -5.92 6.69 13.26
CA LYS A 80 -5.85 5.25 13.56
C LYS A 80 -6.97 4.42 12.92
N THR A 81 -8.01 5.08 12.40
CA THR A 81 -9.14 4.37 11.77
C THR A 81 -8.94 4.14 10.27
N THR A 82 -7.91 4.72 9.66
CA THR A 82 -7.71 4.61 8.21
C THR A 82 -6.94 3.35 7.83
N LEU A 83 -7.23 2.82 6.64
CA LEU A 83 -6.47 1.72 6.05
C LEU A 83 -5.00 2.13 5.87
N ARG A 84 -4.75 3.36 5.46
CA ARG A 84 -3.39 3.88 5.24
C ARG A 84 -2.56 3.82 6.51
N HIS A 85 -3.13 4.22 7.65
CA HIS A 85 -2.46 4.12 8.94
C HIS A 85 -2.10 2.67 9.27
N ALA A 86 -3.05 1.76 9.13
CA ALA A 86 -2.85 0.35 9.44
C ALA A 86 -1.74 -0.28 8.58
N VAL A 87 -1.77 -0.04 7.29
CA VAL A 87 -0.77 -0.57 6.35
C VAL A 87 0.61 0.00 6.66
N TYR A 88 0.72 1.31 6.82
CA TYR A 88 2.00 1.97 7.10
C TYR A 88 2.60 1.45 8.40
N HIS A 89 1.80 1.37 9.45
CA HIS A 89 2.25 0.91 10.76
C HIS A 89 2.76 -0.54 10.73
N GLU A 90 1.98 -1.45 10.16
CA GLU A 90 2.34 -2.87 10.10
C GLU A 90 3.51 -3.13 9.16
N LEU A 91 3.55 -2.46 8.01
CA LEU A 91 4.66 -2.62 7.06
C LEU A 91 5.96 -2.08 7.64
N SER A 92 5.90 -0.94 8.34
CA SER A 92 7.06 -0.39 9.03
C SER A 92 7.60 -1.35 10.09
N ARG A 93 6.70 -2.03 10.82
CA ARG A 93 7.09 -3.04 11.80
C ARG A 93 7.82 -4.22 11.15
N LEU A 94 7.32 -4.70 10.02
CA LEU A 94 7.97 -5.80 9.27
C LEU A 94 9.36 -5.41 8.78
N ILE A 95 9.52 -4.20 8.27
CA ILE A 95 10.81 -3.70 7.81
C ILE A 95 11.81 -3.63 8.95
N LYS A 96 11.38 -3.16 10.11
CA LYS A 96 12.24 -3.12 11.30
C LYS A 96 12.68 -4.50 11.74
N ILE A 97 11.77 -5.48 11.72
CA ILE A 97 12.09 -6.87 12.06
C ILE A 97 13.14 -7.41 11.11
N ARG A 98 12.96 -7.21 9.80
CA ARG A 98 13.94 -7.66 8.81
C ARG A 98 15.32 -7.06 9.05
N ARG A 99 15.38 -5.76 9.31
CA ARG A 99 16.65 -5.06 9.54
C ARG A 99 17.40 -5.55 10.78
N SER A 100 16.67 -5.99 11.80
CA SER A 100 17.27 -6.47 13.04
C SER A 100 17.85 -7.88 12.92
N HIS A 101 17.53 -8.61 11.86
CA HIS A 101 17.96 -10.01 11.64
C HIS A 101 18.99 -10.18 10.52
N ASN A 102 19.65 -9.13 10.14
CA ASN A 102 20.69 -9.20 9.10
C ASN A 102 21.99 -9.79 9.65
#